data_17fd0d1e6568d9db163aee4bb6960b96
#
_entry.id   17fd0d1e6568d9db163aee4bb6960b96
#
_cell.length_a   1.000
_cell.length_b   1.000
_cell.length_c   1.000
_cell.angle_alpha   90.00
_cell.angle_beta   90.00
_cell.angle_gamma   90.00
#
_symmetry.space_group_name_H-M   'P 1'
#
loop_
_entity.id
_entity.type
_entity.pdbx_description
1 polymer ?
#
loop_
_entity_poly.entity_id
_entity_poly.type
_entity_poly.pdbx_seq_one_letter_code
_entity_poly.pdbx_strand_id
1 'polypeptide(L)'
;MELNKSDLIDPIELSQRLIRCPSVTPLEGGALDELQTVLEGIGFKCTRLVFSESGTPDVDNLYARIGDDGPNFCFAGHSDVVPPGLSSEWSGDPFSGMIADGKLFGRGSSDMKSAIAAFVAAAERFIKEKFDKGRFSISLLITGDEEGPAINGTVKVLEWMEENNEKINCCIVGEPTNPDFLGGMAKIGRRGSLTGWLTVFGTQGHTAYPHLADNPLSRLVKMLAPLSEETLDEGTKYFPPTTVAIASIDTGNSASNVIPNKATATFNIRFNDSRTSEEIENWLRNIFEEVGGKFELETACSSNAFITQPGALSKDLVDSVKEVTGLSPELSTTGGTSDARFIRKYCPVIEFGGVGKTMHKINEHVEVEDIRILSDIYFALLRRFFSRFSG
;
A
#
# COMPACT_ATOMS: atom_id res chain seq x y z
N MET A 1 40.03 0.60 -1.13
CA MET A 1 39.88 2.02 -1.47
C MET A 1 38.60 2.43 -0.79
N GLU A 2 38.66 3.27 0.23
CA GLU A 2 37.41 3.74 0.88
C GLU A 2 36.66 4.60 -0.13
N LEU A 3 35.37 4.26 -0.34
CA LEU A 3 34.49 5.04 -1.20
C LEU A 3 34.33 6.45 -0.59
N ASN A 4 34.58 7.46 -1.39
CA ASN A 4 34.35 8.84 -0.96
C ASN A 4 32.85 9.07 -0.89
N LYS A 5 32.31 9.42 0.27
CA LYS A 5 30.85 9.63 0.46
C LYS A 5 30.27 10.70 -0.47
N SER A 6 31.11 11.61 -0.99
CA SER A 6 30.68 12.64 -1.95
C SER A 6 30.34 12.12 -3.35
N ASP A 7 30.66 10.85 -3.64
CA ASP A 7 30.48 10.25 -4.97
C ASP A 7 29.26 9.29 -5.01
N LEU A 8 28.49 9.26 -3.91
CA LEU A 8 27.28 8.44 -3.77
C LEU A 8 26.03 9.33 -3.84
N ILE A 9 24.93 8.73 -4.30
CA ILE A 9 23.61 9.38 -4.28
C ILE A 9 23.25 9.73 -2.84
N ASP A 10 22.94 11.01 -2.60
CA ASP A 10 22.34 11.45 -1.34
C ASP A 10 20.84 11.12 -1.37
N PRO A 11 20.34 10.21 -0.50
CA PRO A 11 18.93 9.85 -0.49
C PRO A 11 18.01 11.02 -0.15
N ILE A 12 18.52 12.04 0.53
CA ILE A 12 17.73 13.24 0.87
C ILE A 12 17.54 14.09 -0.37
N GLU A 13 18.63 14.36 -1.12
CA GLU A 13 18.56 15.12 -2.36
C GLU A 13 17.66 14.43 -3.39
N LEU A 14 17.78 13.11 -3.55
CA LEU A 14 16.91 12.35 -4.44
C LEU A 14 15.45 12.40 -3.97
N SER A 15 15.19 12.30 -2.67
CA SER A 15 13.82 12.48 -2.12
C SER A 15 13.24 13.85 -2.48
N GLN A 16 14.03 14.93 -2.33
CA GLN A 16 13.59 16.28 -2.71
C GLN A 16 13.26 16.39 -4.21
N ARG A 17 14.09 15.80 -5.08
CA ARG A 17 13.88 15.80 -6.53
C ARG A 17 12.59 15.06 -6.88
N LEU A 18 12.35 13.89 -6.29
CA LEU A 18 11.12 13.11 -6.49
C LEU A 18 9.87 13.84 -5.96
N ILE A 19 9.95 14.51 -4.80
CA ILE A 19 8.83 15.27 -4.25
C ILE A 19 8.47 16.46 -5.16
N ARG A 20 9.45 17.09 -5.80
CA ARG A 20 9.23 18.19 -6.76
C ARG A 20 8.53 17.75 -8.04
N CYS A 21 8.42 16.46 -8.29
CA CYS A 21 7.62 15.91 -9.37
C CYS A 21 6.18 15.71 -8.88
N PRO A 22 5.19 16.53 -9.34
CA PRO A 22 3.81 16.48 -8.83
C PRO A 22 3.03 15.31 -9.45
N SER A 23 3.44 14.10 -9.15
CA SER A 23 2.90 12.84 -9.67
C SER A 23 1.59 12.45 -8.97
N VAL A 24 0.60 13.33 -9.02
CA VAL A 24 -0.75 13.05 -8.49
C VAL A 24 -1.43 12.00 -9.38
N THR A 25 -1.80 10.86 -8.76
CA THR A 25 -2.38 9.73 -9.52
C THR A 25 -3.50 10.16 -10.47
N PRO A 26 -3.54 9.73 -11.74
CA PRO A 26 -2.68 8.75 -12.41
C PRO A 26 -1.46 9.35 -13.16
N LEU A 27 -1.10 10.60 -12.90
CA LEU A 27 -0.03 11.30 -13.61
C LEU A 27 1.34 10.95 -13.02
N GLU A 28 2.34 10.68 -13.88
CA GLU A 28 3.70 10.40 -13.40
C GLU A 28 4.48 11.67 -13.01
N GLY A 29 4.10 12.85 -13.54
CA GLY A 29 4.59 14.17 -13.14
C GLY A 29 6.10 14.40 -13.24
N GLY A 30 6.85 13.57 -13.99
CA GLY A 30 8.31 13.59 -14.11
C GLY A 30 9.04 12.71 -13.08
N ALA A 31 8.34 12.02 -12.19
CA ALA A 31 8.97 11.21 -11.15
C ALA A 31 9.67 9.98 -11.70
N LEU A 32 9.08 9.33 -12.69
CA LEU A 32 9.68 8.15 -13.33
C LEU A 32 10.83 8.54 -14.27
N ASP A 33 10.80 9.70 -14.93
CA ASP A 33 11.91 10.21 -15.73
C ASP A 33 13.14 10.49 -14.85
N GLU A 34 12.89 11.08 -13.68
CA GLU A 34 13.91 11.35 -12.67
C GLU A 34 14.55 10.05 -12.17
N LEU A 35 13.72 9.07 -11.78
CA LEU A 35 14.19 7.76 -11.33
C LEU A 35 14.95 7.00 -12.43
N GLN A 36 14.46 6.99 -13.66
CA GLN A 36 15.12 6.35 -14.79
C GLN A 36 16.51 6.95 -15.00
N THR A 37 16.62 8.27 -15.03
CA THR A 37 17.91 8.96 -15.19
C THR A 37 18.91 8.55 -14.12
N VAL A 38 18.51 8.50 -12.86
CA VAL A 38 19.36 8.12 -11.73
C VAL A 38 19.75 6.64 -11.82
N LEU A 39 18.80 5.76 -12.09
CA LEU A 39 19.02 4.30 -12.15
C LEU A 39 19.93 3.92 -13.34
N GLU A 40 19.74 4.51 -14.51
CA GLU A 40 20.62 4.31 -15.65
C GLU A 40 22.05 4.81 -15.37
N GLY A 41 22.17 5.92 -14.64
CA GLY A 41 23.46 6.49 -14.19
C GLY A 41 24.28 5.54 -13.30
N ILE A 42 23.63 4.66 -12.56
CA ILE A 42 24.29 3.63 -11.72
C ILE A 42 24.29 2.24 -12.37
N GLY A 43 23.86 2.13 -13.62
CA GLY A 43 24.01 0.94 -14.47
C GLY A 43 22.80 0.02 -14.52
N PHE A 44 21.64 0.42 -14.05
CA PHE A 44 20.40 -0.34 -14.27
C PHE A 44 19.94 -0.24 -15.73
N LYS A 45 19.38 -1.32 -16.23
CA LYS A 45 18.60 -1.32 -17.47
C LYS A 45 17.16 -0.99 -17.09
N CYS A 46 16.65 0.12 -17.61
CA CYS A 46 15.31 0.61 -17.34
C CYS A 46 14.35 0.26 -18.50
N THR A 47 13.12 -0.08 -18.17
CA THR A 47 12.03 -0.33 -19.11
C THR A 47 10.79 0.42 -18.65
N ARG A 48 10.31 1.37 -19.44
CA ARG A 48 9.05 2.09 -19.20
C ARG A 48 7.89 1.27 -19.73
N LEU A 49 6.86 1.12 -18.94
CA LEU A 49 5.71 0.27 -19.21
C LEU A 49 4.42 1.07 -19.03
N VAL A 50 3.82 1.48 -20.14
CA VAL A 50 2.54 2.17 -20.12
C VAL A 50 1.42 1.17 -20.33
N PHE A 51 0.52 1.06 -19.39
CA PHE A 51 -0.66 0.20 -19.48
C PHE A 51 -1.94 1.02 -19.44
N SER A 52 -2.94 0.56 -20.19
CA SER A 52 -4.28 1.13 -20.21
C SER A 52 -5.32 0.02 -20.33
N GLU A 53 -6.46 0.23 -19.68
CA GLU A 53 -7.64 -0.63 -19.79
C GLU A 53 -8.87 0.22 -20.07
N SER A 54 -9.84 -0.34 -20.79
CA SER A 54 -11.04 0.41 -21.18
C SER A 54 -11.75 0.99 -19.96
N GLY A 55 -11.95 2.31 -19.97
CA GLY A 55 -12.60 3.03 -18.87
C GLY A 55 -11.68 3.46 -17.73
N THR A 56 -10.37 3.22 -17.85
CA THR A 56 -9.35 3.67 -16.90
C THR A 56 -8.32 4.57 -17.60
N PRO A 57 -7.66 5.48 -16.86
CA PRO A 57 -6.56 6.26 -17.43
C PRO A 57 -5.34 5.37 -17.72
N ASP A 58 -4.51 5.84 -18.66
CA ASP A 58 -3.19 5.27 -18.90
C ASP A 58 -2.30 5.50 -17.68
N VAL A 59 -1.52 4.49 -17.32
CA VAL A 59 -0.56 4.57 -16.21
C VAL A 59 0.82 4.18 -16.70
N ASP A 60 1.78 5.01 -16.38
CA ASP A 60 3.18 4.77 -16.64
C ASP A 60 3.86 4.12 -15.43
N ASN A 61 4.64 3.08 -15.69
CA ASN A 61 5.35 2.29 -14.69
C ASN A 61 6.82 2.14 -15.12
N LEU A 62 7.69 1.87 -14.15
CA LEU A 62 9.10 1.65 -14.39
C LEU A 62 9.53 0.30 -13.81
N TYR A 63 10.06 -0.57 -14.67
CA TYR A 63 10.84 -1.72 -14.25
C TYR A 63 12.31 -1.46 -14.54
N ALA A 64 13.16 -1.63 -13.54
CA ALA A 64 14.61 -1.46 -13.67
C ALA A 64 15.34 -2.66 -13.09
N ARG A 65 16.39 -3.14 -13.75
CA ARG A 65 17.19 -4.28 -13.30
C ARG A 65 18.68 -4.09 -13.57
N ILE A 66 19.49 -4.50 -12.61
CA ILE A 66 20.95 -4.65 -12.75
C ILE A 66 21.35 -6.08 -12.38
N GLY A 67 22.28 -6.65 -13.17
CA GLY A 67 22.70 -8.06 -13.03
C GLY A 67 21.73 -9.02 -13.75
N ASP A 68 22.31 -9.96 -14.48
CA ASP A 68 21.55 -10.88 -15.35
C ASP A 68 21.40 -12.27 -14.73
N ASP A 69 22.33 -12.68 -13.89
CA ASP A 69 22.41 -14.03 -13.30
C ASP A 69 22.42 -14.01 -11.79
N GLY A 70 21.74 -14.99 -11.18
CA GLY A 70 21.70 -15.19 -9.74
C GLY A 70 20.38 -14.78 -9.09
N PRO A 71 20.31 -14.77 -7.77
CA PRO A 71 19.10 -14.40 -7.05
C PRO A 71 18.79 -12.92 -7.26
N ASN A 72 17.54 -12.62 -7.58
CA ASN A 72 17.04 -11.26 -7.80
C ASN A 72 16.32 -10.75 -6.55
N PHE A 73 16.85 -9.71 -5.93
CA PHE A 73 16.20 -8.95 -4.87
C PHE A 73 15.41 -7.79 -5.49
N CYS A 74 14.09 -7.77 -5.29
CA CYS A 74 13.23 -6.74 -5.81
C CYS A 74 12.88 -5.72 -4.72
N PHE A 75 12.93 -4.44 -5.08
CA PHE A 75 12.24 -3.38 -4.36
C PHE A 75 11.00 -2.97 -5.15
N ALA A 76 9.87 -2.88 -4.49
CA ALA A 76 8.65 -2.37 -5.10
C ALA A 76 8.14 -1.13 -4.34
N GLY A 77 7.51 -0.24 -5.09
CA GLY A 77 6.90 0.97 -4.54
C GLY A 77 6.14 1.74 -5.60
N HIS A 78 5.60 2.88 -5.18
CA HIS A 78 4.85 3.76 -6.06
C HIS A 78 5.43 5.17 -6.07
N SER A 79 5.37 5.81 -7.23
CA SER A 79 5.80 7.20 -7.42
C SER A 79 4.62 8.16 -7.45
N ASP A 80 3.42 7.65 -7.67
CA ASP A 80 2.19 8.42 -7.59
C ASP A 80 1.84 8.79 -6.14
N VAL A 81 1.04 9.82 -5.98
CA VAL A 81 0.62 10.36 -4.68
C VAL A 81 -0.83 10.77 -4.71
N VAL A 82 -1.52 10.73 -3.56
CA VAL A 82 -2.87 11.29 -3.43
C VAL A 82 -2.86 12.80 -3.64
N PRO A 83 -3.99 13.40 -4.07
CA PRO A 83 -4.11 14.86 -4.16
C PRO A 83 -3.71 15.55 -2.85
N PRO A 84 -3.00 16.70 -2.91
CA PRO A 84 -2.55 17.40 -1.71
C PRO A 84 -3.69 18.07 -0.93
N GLY A 85 -4.89 18.18 -1.51
CA GLY A 85 -5.98 19.00 -0.97
C GLY A 85 -5.78 20.47 -1.28
N LEU A 86 -6.31 21.34 -0.41
CA LEU A 86 -6.19 22.79 -0.60
C LEU A 86 -4.76 23.25 -0.29
N SER A 87 -4.05 23.78 -1.28
CA SER A 87 -2.67 24.28 -1.11
C SER A 87 -2.58 25.40 -0.07
N SER A 88 -3.66 26.15 0.15
CA SER A 88 -3.73 27.22 1.17
C SER A 88 -3.67 26.71 2.61
N GLU A 89 -3.89 25.42 2.84
CA GLU A 89 -3.81 24.80 4.16
C GLU A 89 -2.41 24.27 4.47
N TRP A 90 -1.53 24.21 3.45
CA TRP A 90 -0.14 23.83 3.62
C TRP A 90 0.71 25.02 4.09
N SER A 91 1.73 24.75 4.89
CA SER A 91 2.71 25.76 5.33
C SER A 91 3.63 26.27 4.20
N GLY A 92 3.58 25.64 3.02
CA GLY A 92 4.33 25.96 1.81
C GLY A 92 3.77 25.18 0.63
N ASP A 93 4.48 25.22 -0.51
CA ASP A 93 4.08 24.42 -1.68
C ASP A 93 4.18 22.92 -1.36
N PRO A 94 3.11 22.11 -1.54
CA PRO A 94 3.09 20.68 -1.31
C PRO A 94 4.17 19.90 -2.06
N PHE A 95 4.70 20.44 -3.13
CA PHE A 95 5.73 19.81 -3.97
C PHE A 95 7.09 20.54 -3.92
N SER A 96 7.33 21.36 -2.90
CA SER A 96 8.60 22.09 -2.77
C SER A 96 9.79 21.18 -2.40
N GLY A 97 9.56 20.10 -1.67
CA GLY A 97 10.64 19.31 -1.07
C GLY A 97 11.48 20.13 -0.09
N MET A 98 10.83 21.04 0.65
CA MET A 98 11.50 21.94 1.60
C MET A 98 12.00 21.17 2.83
N ILE A 99 13.20 21.48 3.26
CA ILE A 99 13.73 21.01 4.54
C ILE A 99 13.67 22.15 5.56
N ALA A 100 13.00 21.90 6.67
CA ALA A 100 12.93 22.81 7.81
C ALA A 100 12.89 22.00 9.12
N ASP A 101 13.59 22.47 10.14
CA ASP A 101 13.65 21.86 11.46
C ASP A 101 13.96 20.35 11.45
N GLY A 102 14.87 19.91 10.57
CA GLY A 102 15.27 18.51 10.41
C GLY A 102 14.25 17.63 9.67
N LYS A 103 13.22 18.20 9.09
CA LYS A 103 12.13 17.51 8.39
C LYS A 103 12.11 17.86 6.91
N LEU A 104 11.85 16.86 6.08
CA LEU A 104 11.61 17.02 4.65
C LEU A 104 10.09 17.04 4.42
N PHE A 105 9.57 18.20 4.01
CA PHE A 105 8.15 18.43 3.75
C PHE A 105 7.79 18.21 2.30
N GLY A 106 6.62 17.63 2.08
CA GLY A 106 5.96 17.53 0.80
C GLY A 106 5.07 16.31 0.65
N ARG A 107 4.09 16.38 -0.25
CA ARG A 107 3.22 15.26 -0.59
C ARG A 107 4.08 14.13 -1.20
N GLY A 108 3.93 12.90 -0.67
CA GLY A 108 4.73 11.75 -1.04
C GLY A 108 6.07 11.64 -0.29
N SER A 109 6.38 12.55 0.65
CA SER A 109 7.59 12.45 1.45
C SER A 109 7.54 11.24 2.39
N SER A 110 6.41 10.98 3.02
CA SER A 110 6.17 9.79 3.85
C SER A 110 5.73 8.59 3.01
N ASP A 111 4.88 8.81 2.01
CA ASP A 111 4.23 7.79 1.22
C ASP A 111 4.43 8.04 -0.29
N MET A 112 5.44 7.41 -0.96
CA MET A 112 6.59 6.71 -0.35
C MET A 112 7.91 7.06 -1.06
N LYS A 113 8.00 8.28 -1.64
CA LYS A 113 9.15 8.73 -2.45
C LYS A 113 10.48 8.70 -1.69
N SER A 114 10.47 9.00 -0.38
CA SER A 114 11.69 8.93 0.43
C SER A 114 12.18 7.50 0.63
N ALA A 115 11.30 6.51 0.69
CA ALA A 115 11.69 5.11 0.76
C ALA A 115 12.31 4.63 -0.56
N ILE A 116 11.78 5.08 -1.71
CA ILE A 116 12.39 4.82 -3.02
C ILE A 116 13.80 5.39 -3.08
N ALA A 117 13.97 6.66 -2.70
CA ALA A 117 15.26 7.32 -2.70
C ALA A 117 16.27 6.64 -1.76
N ALA A 118 15.83 6.21 -0.57
CA ALA A 118 16.65 5.47 0.38
C ALA A 118 17.12 4.12 -0.19
N PHE A 119 16.23 3.40 -0.90
CA PHE A 119 16.61 2.14 -1.53
C PHE A 119 17.57 2.33 -2.71
N VAL A 120 17.35 3.33 -3.55
CA VAL A 120 18.26 3.64 -4.69
C VAL A 120 19.66 3.95 -4.19
N ALA A 121 19.80 4.77 -3.14
CA ALA A 121 21.10 5.07 -2.52
C ALA A 121 21.75 3.82 -1.89
N ALA A 122 20.97 2.96 -1.24
CA ALA A 122 21.46 1.70 -0.69
C ALA A 122 21.94 0.73 -1.78
N ALA A 123 21.19 0.63 -2.89
CA ALA A 123 21.56 -0.21 -4.02
C ALA A 123 22.85 0.27 -4.70
N GLU A 124 22.98 1.58 -4.93
CA GLU A 124 24.23 2.13 -5.48
C GLU A 124 25.43 1.82 -4.58
N ARG A 125 25.30 2.05 -3.27
CA ARG A 125 26.35 1.75 -2.30
C ARG A 125 26.72 0.27 -2.33
N PHE A 126 25.72 -0.63 -2.37
CA PHE A 126 25.94 -2.06 -2.47
C PHE A 126 26.70 -2.44 -3.75
N ILE A 127 26.30 -1.87 -4.91
CA ILE A 127 26.94 -2.10 -6.21
C ILE A 127 28.40 -1.64 -6.19
N LYS A 128 28.71 -0.48 -5.59
CA LYS A 128 30.07 0.08 -5.54
C LYS A 128 30.98 -0.63 -4.55
N GLU A 129 30.47 -1.14 -3.42
CA GLU A 129 31.33 -1.71 -2.37
C GLU A 129 31.93 -3.07 -2.71
N LYS A 130 31.19 -3.97 -3.36
CA LYS A 130 31.70 -5.35 -3.61
C LYS A 130 30.96 -6.10 -4.69
N PHE A 131 31.03 -5.68 -5.90
CA PHE A 131 30.23 -6.37 -6.85
C PHE A 131 31.01 -7.31 -7.78
N ASP A 132 30.83 -8.61 -7.61
CA ASP A 132 31.17 -9.61 -8.61
C ASP A 132 29.97 -9.76 -9.55
N LYS A 133 30.08 -9.14 -10.73
CA LYS A 133 29.01 -8.94 -11.73
C LYS A 133 28.34 -10.21 -12.26
N GLY A 134 28.52 -11.35 -11.65
CA GLY A 134 28.02 -12.61 -12.15
C GLY A 134 27.06 -13.38 -11.21
N ARG A 135 26.79 -12.91 -10.01
CA ARG A 135 26.11 -13.73 -9.00
C ARG A 135 24.89 -13.13 -8.33
N PHE A 136 24.36 -11.99 -8.80
CA PHE A 136 23.16 -11.38 -8.23
C PHE A 136 22.41 -10.54 -9.23
N SER A 137 21.17 -10.23 -8.93
CA SER A 137 20.51 -9.11 -9.53
C SER A 137 19.66 -8.33 -8.52
N ILE A 138 19.53 -7.03 -8.77
CA ILE A 138 18.62 -6.15 -8.05
C ILE A 138 17.64 -5.59 -9.06
N SER A 139 16.35 -5.60 -8.73
CA SER A 139 15.33 -4.98 -9.55
C SER A 139 14.48 -4.00 -8.75
N LEU A 140 13.96 -3.00 -9.45
CA LEU A 140 12.95 -2.08 -8.94
C LEU A 140 11.70 -2.19 -9.80
N LEU A 141 10.54 -2.27 -9.14
CA LEU A 141 9.21 -2.18 -9.73
C LEU A 141 8.55 -0.95 -9.14
N ILE A 142 8.41 0.12 -9.94
CA ILE A 142 7.81 1.38 -9.50
C ILE A 142 6.56 1.63 -10.33
N THR A 143 5.42 1.69 -9.66
CA THR A 143 4.12 1.96 -10.28
C THR A 143 3.70 3.42 -10.14
N GLY A 144 2.78 3.84 -11.00
CA GLY A 144 2.06 5.11 -10.93
C GLY A 144 0.56 4.96 -10.59
N ASP A 145 0.12 3.81 -10.02
CA ASP A 145 -1.30 3.49 -9.78
C ASP A 145 -1.55 2.73 -8.46
N GLU A 146 -0.73 2.97 -7.43
CA GLU A 146 -1.00 2.39 -6.10
C GLU A 146 -2.09 3.16 -5.37
N GLU A 147 -2.03 4.48 -5.44
CA GLU A 147 -2.96 5.44 -4.82
C GLU A 147 -4.25 5.65 -5.64
N GLY A 148 -4.36 4.93 -6.75
CA GLY A 148 -5.49 4.95 -7.66
C GLY A 148 -6.29 3.64 -7.65
N PRO A 149 -6.88 3.27 -8.81
CA PRO A 149 -7.64 2.02 -8.94
C PRO A 149 -6.79 0.75 -8.84
N ALA A 150 -5.47 0.83 -8.96
CA ALA A 150 -4.51 -0.29 -8.97
C ALA A 150 -4.80 -1.34 -10.07
N ILE A 151 -5.22 -0.87 -11.25
CA ILE A 151 -5.57 -1.70 -12.42
C ILE A 151 -4.42 -1.77 -13.42
N ASN A 152 -3.83 -0.60 -13.75
CA ASN A 152 -2.79 -0.46 -14.77
C ASN A 152 -1.37 -0.35 -14.16
N GLY A 153 -1.22 -0.62 -12.87
CA GLY A 153 0.01 -0.54 -12.11
C GLY A 153 0.72 -1.88 -11.93
N THR A 154 1.11 -2.17 -10.70
CA THR A 154 1.91 -3.33 -10.28
C THR A 154 1.39 -4.65 -10.84
N VAL A 155 0.08 -4.87 -10.92
CA VAL A 155 -0.48 -6.11 -11.46
C VAL A 155 -0.05 -6.33 -12.92
N LYS A 156 -0.11 -5.27 -13.75
CA LYS A 156 0.28 -5.34 -15.17
C LYS A 156 1.79 -5.48 -15.35
N VAL A 157 2.58 -4.83 -14.49
CA VAL A 157 4.04 -4.99 -14.50
C VAL A 157 4.43 -6.43 -14.16
N LEU A 158 3.77 -7.06 -13.19
CA LEU A 158 4.01 -8.46 -12.82
C LEU A 158 3.61 -9.44 -13.95
N GLU A 159 2.50 -9.19 -14.65
CA GLU A 159 2.11 -9.93 -15.85
C GLU A 159 3.18 -9.80 -16.94
N TRP A 160 3.65 -8.59 -17.22
CA TRP A 160 4.75 -8.35 -18.18
C TRP A 160 6.05 -9.04 -17.76
N MET A 161 6.39 -9.03 -16.45
CA MET A 161 7.56 -9.74 -15.93
C MET A 161 7.48 -11.25 -16.21
N GLU A 162 6.32 -11.86 -16.01
CA GLU A 162 6.10 -13.28 -16.28
C GLU A 162 6.28 -13.60 -17.77
N GLU A 163 5.70 -12.79 -18.66
CA GLU A 163 5.82 -12.92 -20.13
C GLU A 163 7.27 -12.77 -20.61
N ASN A 164 8.08 -11.95 -19.92
CA ASN A 164 9.48 -11.69 -20.26
C ASN A 164 10.49 -12.53 -19.48
N ASN A 165 10.01 -13.52 -18.70
CA ASN A 165 10.84 -14.39 -17.83
C ASN A 165 11.68 -13.61 -16.79
N GLU A 166 11.22 -12.44 -16.39
CA GLU A 166 11.79 -11.65 -15.29
C GLU A 166 11.36 -12.24 -13.95
N LYS A 167 12.27 -12.99 -13.30
CA LYS A 167 11.97 -13.66 -12.03
C LYS A 167 12.55 -12.89 -10.84
N ILE A 168 11.79 -12.83 -9.77
CA ILE A 168 12.20 -12.27 -8.48
C ILE A 168 12.22 -13.35 -7.40
N ASN A 169 13.23 -13.34 -6.54
CA ASN A 169 13.38 -14.34 -5.46
C ASN A 169 12.74 -13.87 -4.16
N CYS A 170 12.71 -12.58 -3.93
CA CYS A 170 11.98 -11.93 -2.85
C CYS A 170 11.76 -10.46 -3.17
N CYS A 171 10.82 -9.85 -2.48
CA CYS A 171 10.53 -8.42 -2.63
C CYS A 171 10.39 -7.73 -1.27
N ILE A 172 10.91 -6.51 -1.19
CA ILE A 172 10.55 -5.55 -0.16
C ILE A 172 9.73 -4.43 -0.78
N VAL A 173 8.58 -4.10 -0.17
CA VAL A 173 7.77 -2.94 -0.56
C VAL A 173 8.07 -1.81 0.42
N GLY A 174 8.40 -0.62 -0.11
CA GLY A 174 8.87 0.51 0.70
C GLY A 174 7.78 1.32 1.39
N GLU A 175 6.60 0.75 1.61
CA GLU A 175 5.47 1.37 2.31
C GLU A 175 5.80 1.91 3.70
N PRO A 176 5.19 3.02 4.15
CA PRO A 176 5.43 3.60 5.47
C PRO A 176 4.81 2.74 6.58
N THR A 177 5.51 1.68 6.96
CA THR A 177 5.02 0.66 7.89
C THR A 177 5.17 1.02 9.37
N ASN A 178 6.05 1.95 9.69
CA ASN A 178 6.37 2.31 11.07
C ASN A 178 5.37 3.36 11.60
N PRO A 179 4.63 3.09 12.71
CA PRO A 179 3.62 4.02 13.18
C PRO A 179 4.19 5.28 13.86
N ASP A 180 5.22 5.14 14.69
CA ASP A 180 5.71 6.21 15.55
C ASP A 180 7.20 6.53 15.34
N PHE A 181 8.04 5.52 15.12
CA PHE A 181 9.48 5.65 14.94
C PHE A 181 10.02 4.56 14.00
N LEU A 182 11.07 4.88 13.28
CA LEU A 182 11.69 3.96 12.33
C LEU A 182 12.29 2.74 13.04
N GLY A 183 12.02 1.54 12.49
CA GLY A 183 12.47 0.27 13.06
C GLY A 183 11.49 -0.36 14.05
N GLY A 184 10.30 0.23 14.26
CA GLY A 184 9.28 -0.30 15.16
C GLY A 184 8.44 -1.43 14.57
N MET A 185 8.19 -1.42 13.24
CA MET A 185 7.25 -2.38 12.63
C MET A 185 7.58 -2.68 11.17
N ALA A 186 7.45 -3.96 10.80
CA ALA A 186 7.43 -4.44 9.42
C ALA A 186 6.12 -5.18 9.14
N LYS A 187 5.60 -5.11 7.92
CA LYS A 187 4.39 -5.84 7.54
C LYS A 187 4.77 -7.12 6.80
N ILE A 188 4.31 -8.25 7.31
CA ILE A 188 4.48 -9.57 6.70
C ILE A 188 3.21 -10.05 6.00
N GLY A 189 2.15 -9.26 6.02
CA GLY A 189 0.85 -9.54 5.42
C GLY A 189 -0.12 -8.39 5.65
N ARG A 190 -1.26 -8.48 5.03
CA ARG A 190 -2.36 -7.51 5.16
C ARG A 190 -3.70 -8.21 5.30
N ARG A 191 -4.61 -7.61 6.04
CA ARG A 191 -6.00 -8.07 6.11
C ARG A 191 -6.67 -7.90 4.75
N GLY A 192 -7.66 -8.75 4.48
CA GLY A 192 -8.58 -8.54 3.38
C GLY A 192 -9.47 -7.31 3.61
N SER A 193 -10.03 -6.79 2.53
CA SER A 193 -10.94 -5.65 2.57
C SER A 193 -12.09 -5.86 1.61
N LEU A 194 -13.32 -5.92 2.16
CA LEU A 194 -14.56 -6.02 1.41
C LEU A 194 -15.44 -4.82 1.74
N THR A 195 -15.87 -4.08 0.72
CA THR A 195 -16.86 -3.01 0.85
C THR A 195 -18.21 -3.56 0.38
N GLY A 196 -19.26 -3.29 1.15
CA GLY A 196 -20.62 -3.64 0.81
C GLY A 196 -21.51 -2.41 0.70
N TRP A 197 -22.37 -2.39 -0.32
CA TRP A 197 -23.44 -1.42 -0.52
C TRP A 197 -24.76 -2.14 -0.46
N LEU A 198 -25.52 -1.86 0.58
CA LEU A 198 -26.83 -2.47 0.83
C LEU A 198 -27.93 -1.45 0.52
N THR A 199 -28.87 -1.84 -0.36
CA THR A 199 -30.12 -1.11 -0.62
C THR A 199 -31.29 -1.95 -0.18
N VAL A 200 -32.10 -1.43 0.73
CA VAL A 200 -33.35 -2.08 1.20
C VAL A 200 -34.53 -1.30 0.65
N PHE A 201 -35.46 -2.01 0.02
CA PHE A 201 -36.66 -1.45 -0.62
C PHE A 201 -37.88 -1.63 0.27
N GLY A 202 -38.79 -0.68 0.16
CA GLY A 202 -40.06 -0.68 0.85
C GLY A 202 -41.14 0.04 0.03
N THR A 203 -42.21 0.42 0.69
CA THR A 203 -43.32 1.19 0.11
C THR A 203 -43.53 2.47 0.91
N GLN A 204 -43.44 3.61 0.21
CA GLN A 204 -43.62 4.92 0.83
C GLN A 204 -45.02 5.05 1.40
N GLY A 205 -45.11 5.73 2.55
CA GLY A 205 -46.41 5.99 3.19
C GLY A 205 -46.35 7.03 4.30
N HIS A 206 -47.49 7.32 4.88
CA HIS A 206 -47.60 8.27 5.99
C HIS A 206 -47.26 7.56 7.30
N THR A 207 -46.40 8.15 8.14
CA THR A 207 -45.94 7.58 9.42
C THR A 207 -47.08 7.28 10.39
N ALA A 208 -48.23 8.00 10.31
CA ALA A 208 -49.42 7.73 11.11
C ALA A 208 -50.21 6.48 10.66
N TYR A 209 -49.95 5.97 9.46
CA TYR A 209 -50.62 4.79 8.89
C TYR A 209 -49.61 3.73 8.43
N PRO A 210 -48.77 3.20 9.35
CA PRO A 210 -47.66 2.31 8.98
C PRO A 210 -48.14 0.98 8.36
N HIS A 211 -49.38 0.60 8.60
CA HIS A 211 -50.01 -0.59 8.01
C HIS A 211 -50.34 -0.47 6.50
N LEU A 212 -50.28 0.75 5.95
CA LEU A 212 -50.43 1.05 4.52
C LEU A 212 -49.06 1.26 3.81
N ALA A 213 -47.99 1.11 4.53
CA ALA A 213 -46.62 1.28 4.03
C ALA A 213 -45.80 0.03 4.32
N ASP A 214 -44.62 -0.05 3.68
CA ASP A 214 -43.60 -1.02 4.03
C ASP A 214 -42.30 -0.25 4.34
N ASN A 215 -41.91 -0.24 5.61
CA ASN A 215 -40.78 0.59 6.08
C ASN A 215 -39.41 -0.10 5.88
N PRO A 216 -38.58 0.32 4.91
CA PRO A 216 -37.28 -0.28 4.67
C PRO A 216 -36.29 -0.01 5.81
N LEU A 217 -36.45 1.09 6.57
CA LEU A 217 -35.56 1.46 7.67
C LEU A 217 -35.62 0.41 8.80
N SER A 218 -36.79 -0.09 9.13
CA SER A 218 -36.95 -1.10 10.17
C SER A 218 -36.26 -2.42 9.81
N ARG A 219 -36.19 -2.75 8.52
CA ARG A 219 -35.41 -3.90 8.03
C ARG A 219 -33.95 -3.60 7.98
N LEU A 220 -33.54 -2.44 7.45
CA LEU A 220 -32.15 -2.03 7.39
C LEU A 220 -31.47 -2.09 8.75
N VAL A 221 -32.11 -1.54 9.81
CA VAL A 221 -31.59 -1.60 11.18
C VAL A 221 -31.38 -3.05 11.64
N LYS A 222 -32.34 -3.96 11.35
CA LYS A 222 -32.21 -5.38 11.70
C LYS A 222 -31.10 -6.08 10.90
N MET A 223 -30.86 -5.71 9.65
CA MET A 223 -29.82 -6.26 8.81
C MET A 223 -28.44 -5.79 9.26
N LEU A 224 -28.33 -4.54 9.74
CA LEU A 224 -27.07 -3.96 10.19
C LEU A 224 -26.70 -4.30 11.66
N ALA A 225 -27.66 -4.67 12.50
CA ALA A 225 -27.41 -4.99 13.90
C ALA A 225 -26.37 -6.11 14.07
N PRO A 226 -26.44 -7.26 13.40
CA PRO A 226 -25.41 -8.29 13.51
C PRO A 226 -24.01 -7.81 13.09
N LEU A 227 -23.93 -6.90 12.11
CA LEU A 227 -22.66 -6.33 11.66
C LEU A 227 -21.96 -5.49 12.72
N SER A 228 -22.74 -4.95 13.66
CA SER A 228 -22.21 -4.09 14.76
C SER A 228 -21.99 -4.84 16.05
N GLU A 229 -22.70 -5.94 16.28
CA GLU A 229 -22.79 -6.62 17.56
C GLU A 229 -22.02 -7.95 17.57
N GLU A 230 -21.89 -8.62 16.44
CA GLU A 230 -21.26 -9.93 16.36
C GLU A 230 -19.74 -9.85 16.24
N THR A 231 -19.05 -10.66 17.03
CA THR A 231 -17.64 -10.96 16.84
C THR A 231 -17.54 -12.10 15.82
N LEU A 232 -17.02 -11.79 14.63
CA LEU A 232 -16.95 -12.77 13.52
C LEU A 232 -15.92 -13.87 13.76
N ASP A 233 -14.84 -13.56 14.47
CA ASP A 233 -13.74 -14.45 14.85
C ASP A 233 -12.86 -13.82 15.93
N GLU A 234 -12.01 -14.62 16.54
CA GLU A 234 -11.04 -14.20 17.57
C GLU A 234 -9.68 -13.78 17.00
N GLY A 235 -9.55 -13.69 15.68
CA GLY A 235 -8.28 -13.49 15.01
C GLY A 235 -7.49 -14.78 14.83
N THR A 236 -6.26 -14.66 14.33
CA THR A 236 -5.34 -15.78 14.14
C THR A 236 -3.98 -15.46 14.75
N LYS A 237 -3.02 -16.37 14.62
CA LYS A 237 -1.66 -16.15 15.18
C LYS A 237 -1.04 -14.82 14.77
N TYR A 238 -1.33 -14.36 13.55
CA TYR A 238 -0.70 -13.17 12.96
C TYR A 238 -1.68 -12.04 12.64
N PHE A 239 -2.97 -12.29 12.75
CA PHE A 239 -4.01 -11.30 12.42
C PHE A 239 -4.90 -10.99 13.61
N PRO A 240 -5.26 -9.73 13.79
CA PRO A 240 -6.33 -9.36 14.70
C PRO A 240 -7.67 -9.93 14.22
N PRO A 241 -8.71 -9.92 15.07
CA PRO A 241 -10.07 -10.27 14.68
C PRO A 241 -10.57 -9.46 13.47
N THR A 242 -11.47 -10.06 12.72
CA THR A 242 -12.21 -9.39 11.65
C THR A 242 -13.04 -8.25 12.25
N THR A 243 -13.02 -7.10 11.57
CA THR A 243 -13.75 -5.91 12.02
C THR A 243 -14.69 -5.41 10.93
N VAL A 244 -15.87 -4.93 11.34
CA VAL A 244 -16.85 -4.29 10.46
C VAL A 244 -17.02 -2.83 10.88
N ALA A 245 -17.05 -1.93 9.89
CA ALA A 245 -17.35 -0.54 10.08
C ALA A 245 -18.49 -0.13 9.14
N ILE A 246 -19.63 0.28 9.71
CA ILE A 246 -20.72 0.90 8.94
C ILE A 246 -20.31 2.34 8.69
N ALA A 247 -20.12 2.71 7.42
CA ALA A 247 -19.59 4.01 7.02
C ALA A 247 -20.70 5.05 6.77
N SER A 248 -21.85 4.62 6.26
CA SER A 248 -23.00 5.51 6.05
C SER A 248 -24.32 4.77 6.12
N ILE A 249 -25.37 5.49 6.51
CA ILE A 249 -26.76 5.11 6.37
C ILE A 249 -27.50 6.32 5.83
N ASP A 250 -28.21 6.16 4.71
CA ASP A 250 -28.91 7.25 4.03
C ASP A 250 -30.27 6.82 3.48
N THR A 251 -31.21 7.75 3.49
CA THR A 251 -32.55 7.55 2.95
C THR A 251 -32.94 8.64 1.94
N GLY A 252 -32.22 9.75 1.90
CA GLY A 252 -32.61 10.96 1.16
C GLY A 252 -33.94 11.55 1.62
N ASN A 253 -34.47 11.16 2.81
CA ASN A 253 -35.77 11.57 3.32
C ASN A 253 -35.64 12.69 4.36
N SER A 254 -36.09 13.91 4.02
CA SER A 254 -36.11 15.05 4.93
C SER A 254 -37.45 15.24 5.68
N ALA A 255 -38.52 14.48 5.31
CA ALA A 255 -39.85 14.65 5.87
C ALA A 255 -40.10 13.68 7.05
N SER A 256 -40.40 14.22 8.23
CA SER A 256 -40.62 13.41 9.46
C SER A 256 -41.90 12.60 9.47
N ASN A 257 -42.86 12.94 8.59
CA ASN A 257 -44.18 12.27 8.48
C ASN A 257 -44.26 11.31 7.28
N VAL A 258 -43.18 11.03 6.59
CA VAL A 258 -43.11 10.11 5.44
C VAL A 258 -42.18 8.94 5.74
N ILE A 259 -42.68 7.73 5.52
CA ILE A 259 -41.88 6.51 5.44
C ILE A 259 -41.25 6.48 4.04
N PRO A 260 -39.90 6.38 3.87
CA PRO A 260 -39.28 6.34 2.55
C PRO A 260 -39.55 5.02 1.82
N ASN A 261 -39.36 4.98 0.51
CA ASN A 261 -39.47 3.75 -0.30
C ASN A 261 -38.17 2.95 -0.40
N LYS A 262 -37.04 3.53 0.01
CA LYS A 262 -35.76 2.84 0.08
C LYS A 262 -34.88 3.42 1.19
N ALA A 263 -33.95 2.62 1.65
CA ALA A 263 -32.85 3.03 2.54
C ALA A 263 -31.56 2.33 2.11
N THR A 264 -30.42 3.01 2.23
CA THR A 264 -29.11 2.50 1.84
C THR A 264 -28.13 2.52 3.00
N ALA A 265 -27.18 1.61 2.97
CA ALA A 265 -26.02 1.62 3.88
C ALA A 265 -24.75 1.23 3.13
N THR A 266 -23.64 1.80 3.53
CA THR A 266 -22.29 1.39 3.10
C THR A 266 -21.49 0.94 4.31
N PHE A 267 -20.79 -0.18 4.18
CA PHE A 267 -19.94 -0.71 5.24
C PHE A 267 -18.66 -1.31 4.64
N ASN A 268 -17.61 -1.39 5.45
CA ASN A 268 -16.35 -2.04 5.09
C ASN A 268 -16.00 -3.11 6.13
N ILE A 269 -15.53 -4.26 5.65
CA ILE A 269 -15.10 -5.40 6.45
C ILE A 269 -13.63 -5.62 6.24
N ARG A 270 -12.84 -5.54 7.32
CA ARG A 270 -11.43 -5.90 7.33
C ARG A 270 -11.27 -7.26 7.95
N PHE A 271 -10.93 -8.26 7.14
CA PHE A 271 -10.95 -9.66 7.53
C PHE A 271 -9.55 -10.30 7.49
N ASN A 272 -9.38 -11.31 8.33
CA ASN A 272 -8.13 -12.06 8.48
C ASN A 272 -8.10 -13.28 7.54
N ASP A 273 -7.06 -14.11 7.67
CA ASP A 273 -6.79 -15.26 6.82
C ASP A 273 -7.63 -16.51 7.16
N SER A 274 -8.54 -16.42 8.14
CA SER A 274 -9.49 -17.51 8.46
C SER A 274 -10.70 -17.54 7.55
N ARG A 275 -10.94 -16.48 6.75
CA ARG A 275 -12.09 -16.35 5.84
C ARG A 275 -11.67 -15.81 4.49
N THR A 276 -12.44 -16.19 3.47
CA THR A 276 -12.39 -15.60 2.13
C THR A 276 -13.44 -14.50 1.96
N SER A 277 -13.27 -13.64 0.96
CA SER A 277 -14.29 -12.65 0.61
C SER A 277 -15.63 -13.29 0.23
N GLU A 278 -15.61 -14.46 -0.42
CA GLU A 278 -16.80 -15.21 -0.80
C GLU A 278 -17.56 -15.73 0.44
N GLU A 279 -16.85 -16.26 1.44
CA GLU A 279 -17.47 -16.70 2.70
C GLU A 279 -18.12 -15.54 3.46
N ILE A 280 -17.49 -14.35 3.44
CA ILE A 280 -18.04 -13.14 4.07
C ILE A 280 -19.27 -12.66 3.29
N GLU A 281 -19.24 -12.65 1.97
CA GLU A 281 -20.40 -12.27 1.17
C GLU A 281 -21.57 -13.22 1.40
N ASN A 282 -21.34 -14.54 1.46
CA ASN A 282 -22.36 -15.53 1.77
C ASN A 282 -22.94 -15.32 3.18
N TRP A 283 -22.09 -15.02 4.17
CA TRP A 283 -22.56 -14.68 5.52
C TRP A 283 -23.46 -13.44 5.51
N LEU A 284 -23.10 -12.38 4.81
CA LEU A 284 -23.91 -11.17 4.67
C LEU A 284 -25.28 -11.47 4.03
N ARG A 285 -25.28 -12.24 2.92
CA ARG A 285 -26.52 -12.61 2.23
C ARG A 285 -27.45 -13.41 3.14
N ASN A 286 -26.91 -14.37 3.87
CA ASN A 286 -27.70 -15.21 4.78
C ASN A 286 -28.39 -14.38 5.87
N ILE A 287 -27.69 -13.49 6.56
CA ILE A 287 -28.30 -12.64 7.60
C ILE A 287 -29.32 -11.66 7.02
N PHE A 288 -29.10 -11.14 5.81
CA PHE A 288 -30.08 -10.24 5.18
C PHE A 288 -31.32 -10.98 4.69
N GLU A 289 -31.18 -12.20 4.18
CA GLU A 289 -32.28 -13.06 3.78
C GLU A 289 -33.15 -13.50 4.98
N GLU A 290 -32.53 -13.77 6.15
CA GLU A 290 -33.27 -14.07 7.39
C GLU A 290 -34.18 -12.92 7.84
N VAL A 291 -33.74 -11.67 7.67
CA VAL A 291 -34.59 -10.49 7.95
C VAL A 291 -35.71 -10.36 6.93
N GLY A 292 -35.45 -10.78 5.70
CA GLY A 292 -36.41 -10.80 4.61
C GLY A 292 -36.72 -9.44 3.98
N GLY A 293 -37.66 -9.44 3.04
CA GLY A 293 -38.00 -8.27 2.24
C GLY A 293 -37.09 -8.12 1.00
N LYS A 294 -37.40 -7.12 0.17
CA LYS A 294 -36.59 -6.86 -1.02
C LYS A 294 -35.36 -6.07 -0.66
N PHE A 295 -34.16 -6.57 -1.01
CA PHE A 295 -32.89 -5.87 -0.90
C PHE A 295 -31.99 -6.15 -2.10
N GLU A 296 -31.01 -5.31 -2.29
CA GLU A 296 -29.89 -5.49 -3.22
C GLU A 296 -28.58 -5.30 -2.42
N LEU A 297 -27.64 -6.24 -2.58
CA LEU A 297 -26.31 -6.19 -2.00
C LEU A 297 -25.28 -6.24 -3.14
N GLU A 298 -24.51 -5.17 -3.25
CA GLU A 298 -23.32 -5.11 -4.08
C GLU A 298 -22.09 -5.20 -3.17
N THR A 299 -21.07 -5.92 -3.61
CA THR A 299 -19.82 -6.06 -2.86
C THR A 299 -18.62 -5.86 -3.78
N ALA A 300 -17.55 -5.27 -3.24
CA ALA A 300 -16.26 -5.19 -3.90
C ALA A 300 -15.16 -5.59 -2.92
N CYS A 301 -14.40 -6.61 -3.28
CA CYS A 301 -13.22 -7.04 -2.54
C CYS A 301 -11.97 -6.47 -3.20
N SER A 302 -11.27 -5.56 -2.54
CA SER A 302 -10.00 -5.03 -3.05
C SER A 302 -8.85 -6.02 -2.87
N SER A 303 -8.91 -6.89 -1.86
CA SER A 303 -7.94 -7.95 -1.61
C SER A 303 -8.47 -8.96 -0.60
N ASN A 304 -8.14 -10.24 -0.80
CA ASN A 304 -8.17 -11.22 0.28
C ASN A 304 -6.99 -11.00 1.24
N ALA A 305 -7.11 -11.45 2.48
CA ALA A 305 -6.01 -11.45 3.43
C ALA A 305 -4.85 -12.29 2.91
N PHE A 306 -3.62 -11.86 3.18
CA PHE A 306 -2.42 -12.62 2.85
C PHE A 306 -1.36 -12.50 3.92
N ILE A 307 -0.48 -13.48 3.95
CA ILE A 307 0.71 -13.48 4.81
C ILE A 307 1.89 -14.14 4.09
N THR A 308 3.06 -13.52 4.20
CA THR A 308 4.35 -14.18 4.00
C THR A 308 4.79 -14.75 5.33
N GLN A 309 4.81 -16.08 5.44
CA GLN A 309 5.22 -16.72 6.70
C GLN A 309 6.64 -16.26 7.09
N PRO A 310 6.89 -15.96 8.37
CA PRO A 310 8.22 -15.60 8.84
C PRO A 310 9.27 -16.63 8.40
N GLY A 311 10.34 -16.16 7.77
CA GLY A 311 11.37 -16.99 7.16
C GLY A 311 12.69 -16.22 6.97
N ALA A 312 13.47 -16.61 5.98
CA ALA A 312 14.78 -16.01 5.73
C ALA A 312 14.71 -14.50 5.48
N LEU A 313 13.74 -14.04 4.65
CA LEU A 313 13.57 -12.61 4.33
C LEU A 313 13.23 -11.78 5.57
N SER A 314 12.25 -12.23 6.37
CA SER A 314 11.87 -11.51 7.59
C SER A 314 12.99 -11.51 8.62
N LYS A 315 13.74 -12.61 8.73
CA LYS A 315 14.92 -12.69 9.60
C LYS A 315 16.00 -11.69 9.16
N ASP A 316 16.34 -11.66 7.88
CA ASP A 316 17.33 -10.73 7.34
C ASP A 316 16.93 -9.28 7.60
N LEU A 317 15.65 -8.93 7.43
CA LEU A 317 15.15 -7.60 7.71
C LEU A 317 15.24 -7.26 9.21
N VAL A 318 14.75 -8.13 10.09
CA VAL A 318 14.84 -7.92 11.55
C VAL A 318 16.28 -7.74 12.01
N ASP A 319 17.20 -8.59 11.52
CA ASP A 319 18.61 -8.51 11.86
C ASP A 319 19.28 -7.23 11.29
N SER A 320 18.82 -6.73 10.12
CA SER A 320 19.32 -5.48 9.53
C SER A 320 18.83 -4.26 10.30
N VAL A 321 17.55 -4.22 10.67
CA VAL A 321 17.00 -3.16 11.54
C VAL A 321 17.74 -3.13 12.86
N LYS A 322 17.97 -4.30 13.47
CA LYS A 322 18.67 -4.41 14.75
C LYS A 322 20.13 -3.95 14.66
N GLU A 323 20.81 -4.29 13.56
CA GLU A 323 22.21 -3.86 13.32
C GLU A 323 22.33 -2.33 13.27
N VAL A 324 21.38 -1.67 12.58
CA VAL A 324 21.46 -0.24 12.33
C VAL A 324 20.86 0.59 13.47
N THR A 325 19.76 0.15 14.05
CA THR A 325 18.99 0.96 15.03
C THR A 325 19.05 0.43 16.47
N GLY A 326 19.49 -0.82 16.66
CA GLY A 326 19.40 -1.52 17.95
C GLY A 326 17.99 -2.06 18.25
N LEU A 327 16.98 -1.78 17.42
CA LEU A 327 15.58 -2.17 17.61
C LEU A 327 15.28 -3.49 16.90
N SER A 328 14.22 -4.17 17.35
CA SER A 328 13.67 -5.35 16.65
C SER A 328 12.23 -5.03 16.26
N PRO A 329 11.93 -4.90 14.95
CA PRO A 329 10.59 -4.54 14.51
C PRO A 329 9.57 -5.63 14.85
N GLU A 330 8.35 -5.21 15.19
CA GLU A 330 7.20 -6.10 15.24
C GLU A 330 6.86 -6.57 13.81
N LEU A 331 6.63 -7.87 13.65
CA LEU A 331 6.10 -8.45 12.41
C LEU A 331 4.57 -8.43 12.47
N SER A 332 3.94 -7.55 11.73
CA SER A 332 2.53 -7.20 11.83
C SER A 332 1.77 -7.41 10.52
N THR A 333 0.44 -7.53 10.61
CA THR A 333 -0.50 -7.61 9.48
C THR A 333 -1.54 -6.49 9.51
N THR A 334 -1.39 -5.54 10.44
CA THR A 334 -2.31 -4.42 10.62
C THR A 334 -2.19 -3.36 9.53
N GLY A 335 -3.17 -2.46 9.43
CA GLY A 335 -3.18 -1.33 8.50
C GLY A 335 -4.06 -1.55 7.27
N GLY A 336 -3.89 -0.67 6.29
CA GLY A 336 -4.56 -0.71 4.99
C GLY A 336 -4.03 -1.83 4.09
N THR A 337 -4.44 -1.84 2.82
CA THR A 337 -3.87 -2.74 1.83
C THR A 337 -2.70 -2.06 1.09
N SER A 338 -1.92 -2.82 0.31
CA SER A 338 -0.81 -2.33 -0.50
C SER A 338 -0.59 -3.26 -1.69
N ASP A 339 0.26 -2.89 -2.61
CA ASP A 339 0.60 -3.70 -3.79
C ASP A 339 1.36 -5.00 -3.46
N ALA A 340 1.81 -5.18 -2.24
CA ALA A 340 2.30 -6.47 -1.75
C ALA A 340 1.28 -7.61 -1.98
N ARG A 341 -0.03 -7.29 -2.02
CA ARG A 341 -1.12 -8.23 -2.34
C ARG A 341 -0.98 -8.90 -3.70
N PHE A 342 -0.41 -8.21 -4.68
CA PHE A 342 -0.16 -8.75 -6.01
C PHE A 342 1.17 -9.52 -6.06
N ILE A 343 2.23 -8.93 -5.49
CA ILE A 343 3.60 -9.44 -5.51
C ILE A 343 3.72 -10.81 -4.79
N ARG A 344 2.95 -11.01 -3.73
CA ARG A 344 2.98 -12.26 -2.94
C ARG A 344 2.71 -13.54 -3.75
N LYS A 345 2.10 -13.42 -4.93
CA LYS A 345 1.83 -14.56 -5.83
C LYS A 345 3.09 -15.02 -6.57
N TYR A 346 4.10 -14.16 -6.65
CA TYR A 346 5.33 -14.38 -7.41
C TYR A 346 6.53 -14.70 -6.53
N CYS A 347 6.60 -14.10 -5.35
CA CYS A 347 7.71 -14.34 -4.41
C CYS A 347 7.31 -14.02 -2.96
N PRO A 348 8.12 -14.43 -1.96
CA PRO A 348 8.02 -13.91 -0.60
C PRO A 348 8.15 -12.37 -0.61
N VAL A 349 7.19 -11.67 0.03
CA VAL A 349 7.15 -10.21 0.10
C VAL A 349 7.02 -9.75 1.55
N ILE A 350 7.70 -8.67 1.87
CA ILE A 350 7.62 -7.97 3.16
C ILE A 350 7.53 -6.47 2.89
N GLU A 351 6.84 -5.73 3.75
CA GLU A 351 6.78 -4.29 3.63
C GLU A 351 7.55 -3.64 4.77
N PHE A 352 8.43 -2.70 4.42
CA PHE A 352 9.18 -1.93 5.37
C PHE A 352 9.69 -0.64 4.71
N GLY A 353 9.31 0.50 5.26
CA GLY A 353 9.72 1.83 4.79
C GLY A 353 9.74 2.84 5.92
N GLY A 354 9.34 4.07 5.61
CA GLY A 354 9.37 5.20 6.54
C GLY A 354 8.34 5.14 7.67
N VAL A 355 8.26 6.26 8.39
CA VAL A 355 7.25 6.48 9.43
C VAL A 355 5.98 7.05 8.81
N GLY A 356 4.85 6.36 8.95
CA GLY A 356 3.57 6.69 8.32
C GLY A 356 2.73 7.75 9.05
N LYS A 357 3.27 8.40 10.07
CA LYS A 357 2.51 9.30 10.97
C LYS A 357 1.84 10.48 10.25
N THR A 358 2.41 10.95 9.16
CA THR A 358 1.95 12.13 8.40
C THR A 358 1.44 11.82 7.00
N MET A 359 1.46 10.54 6.57
CA MET A 359 0.96 10.14 5.25
C MET A 359 -0.48 10.64 5.03
N HIS A 360 -0.78 11.08 3.81
CA HIS A 360 -2.06 11.65 3.37
C HIS A 360 -2.52 12.91 4.10
N LYS A 361 -1.74 13.43 5.04
CA LYS A 361 -2.08 14.65 5.80
C LYS A 361 -1.56 15.91 5.09
N ILE A 362 -2.14 17.04 5.46
CA ILE A 362 -1.58 18.36 5.16
C ILE A 362 -0.26 18.49 5.93
N ASN A 363 0.74 19.14 5.30
CA ASN A 363 2.10 19.23 5.82
C ASN A 363 2.74 17.85 6.05
N GLU A 364 2.47 16.90 5.16
CA GLU A 364 3.17 15.61 5.14
C GLU A 364 4.69 15.83 5.17
N HIS A 365 5.38 15.07 6.02
CA HIS A 365 6.82 15.18 6.19
C HIS A 365 7.42 13.90 6.76
N VAL A 366 8.73 13.76 6.59
CA VAL A 366 9.56 12.75 7.26
C VAL A 366 10.75 13.39 7.93
N GLU A 367 11.27 12.78 8.99
CA GLU A 367 12.55 13.19 9.58
C GLU A 367 13.69 12.90 8.58
N VAL A 368 14.55 13.90 8.33
CA VAL A 368 15.68 13.74 7.40
C VAL A 368 16.62 12.60 7.82
N GLU A 369 16.80 12.43 9.12
CA GLU A 369 17.64 11.35 9.68
C GLU A 369 17.03 9.97 9.44
N ASP A 370 15.69 9.83 9.47
CA ASP A 370 15.02 8.56 9.17
C ASP A 370 15.29 8.10 7.73
N ILE A 371 15.43 9.02 6.76
CA ILE A 371 15.77 8.68 5.37
C ILE A 371 17.18 8.05 5.30
N ARG A 372 18.14 8.59 6.05
CA ARG A 372 19.52 8.05 6.10
C ARG A 372 19.54 6.68 6.76
N ILE A 373 18.89 6.56 7.92
CA ILE A 373 18.80 5.30 8.66
C ILE A 373 18.09 4.23 7.82
N LEU A 374 17.04 4.58 7.10
CA LEU A 374 16.33 3.66 6.21
C LEU A 374 17.23 3.17 5.06
N SER A 375 18.04 4.07 4.47
CA SER A 375 19.04 3.68 3.46
C SER A 375 20.09 2.72 4.05
N ASP A 376 20.56 2.94 5.27
CA ASP A 376 21.50 2.03 5.94
C ASP A 376 20.86 0.65 6.22
N ILE A 377 19.58 0.62 6.61
CA ILE A 377 18.83 -0.63 6.81
C ILE A 377 18.71 -1.40 5.49
N TYR A 378 18.32 -0.75 4.39
CA TYR A 378 18.23 -1.39 3.08
C TYR A 378 19.57 -1.90 2.59
N PHE A 379 20.65 -1.15 2.82
CA PHE A 379 21.99 -1.60 2.50
C PHE A 379 22.39 -2.86 3.30
N ALA A 380 22.14 -2.88 4.61
CA ALA A 380 22.40 -4.04 5.46
C ALA A 380 21.56 -5.26 5.01
N LEU A 381 20.31 -5.03 4.61
CA LEU A 381 19.42 -6.07 4.10
C LEU A 381 19.94 -6.68 2.80
N LEU A 382 20.36 -5.87 1.82
CA LEU A 382 20.96 -6.35 0.58
C LEU A 382 22.21 -7.19 0.85
N ARG A 383 23.09 -6.73 1.74
CA ARG A 383 24.29 -7.49 2.13
C ARG A 383 23.96 -8.84 2.73
N ARG A 384 22.96 -8.92 3.64
CA ARG A 384 22.54 -10.17 4.27
C ARG A 384 21.91 -11.11 3.26
N PHE A 385 21.02 -10.61 2.43
CA PHE A 385 20.37 -11.42 1.40
C PHE A 385 21.41 -12.06 0.47
N PHE A 386 22.30 -11.27 -0.12
CA PHE A 386 23.27 -11.79 -1.09
C PHE A 386 24.38 -12.62 -0.45
N SER A 387 24.72 -12.39 0.82
CA SER A 387 25.72 -13.23 1.53
C SER A 387 25.30 -14.70 1.61
N ARG A 388 24.02 -15.02 1.55
CA ARG A 388 23.52 -16.40 1.54
C ARG A 388 23.84 -17.16 0.25
N PHE A 389 24.18 -16.44 -0.82
CA PHE A 389 24.46 -17.00 -2.14
C PHE A 389 25.94 -16.83 -2.55
N SER A 390 26.74 -16.25 -1.67
CA SER A 390 28.19 -16.09 -1.83
C SER A 390 28.87 -17.31 -1.25
N GLY A 391 28.85 -18.44 -1.99
CA GLY A 391 29.46 -19.70 -1.60
C GLY A 391 30.25 -20.31 -2.75
#